data_91f80de5d5e718f0a311bb07ba32660e
#
_entry.id   91f80de5d5e718f0a311bb07ba32660e
#
_cell.length_a   1.000
_cell.length_b   1.000
_cell.length_c   1.000
_cell.angle_alpha   90.00
_cell.angle_beta   90.00
_cell.angle_gamma   90.00
#
_symmetry.space_group_name_H-M   'P 1'
#
loop_
_entity.id
_entity.type
_entity.pdbx_description
1 polymer ?
#
loop_
_entity_poly.entity_id
_entity_poly.type
_entity_poly.pdbx_seq_one_letter_code
_entity_poly.pdbx_strand_id
1 'polypeptide(L)'
;MLDEELLKKYKAKSDKSIFEHNQDLKKQKDVLINLGYLNDKEKIELLSYAIDYHDSGKINLKFQRRIEENIKRINGEKYNSKYLKFDKENEIEHNILSAFLINSQDFNSEKEYLAVLYSVIFHHRYSDAISTINNQIFPNIEEILEDNLPNGVVTYEGDIPLELNFQDLNTVENIKLLGLLMKCDHSASGGYEIEYPNDFLEDALNNLLSEFKEKDKSAGWNDMQKFCKENSDKNIIAIADTGMGKTEGGFLWGGNNKIFFVLPLRTAINAMYKRFDEVIIKGENKEERVGLLHSNSLEYYLNNKKELIIDDKR
;
A
#
# COMPACT_ATOMS: atom_id res chain seq x y z
N MET A 1 -20.67 -10.46 -6.76
CA MET A 1 -19.39 -10.96 -6.15
C MET A 1 -19.28 -12.48 -6.32
N LEU A 2 -18.05 -13.03 -6.43
CA LEU A 2 -17.85 -14.49 -6.43
C LEU A 2 -18.32 -15.10 -5.11
N ASP A 3 -18.76 -16.36 -5.19
CA ASP A 3 -19.16 -17.13 -4.02
C ASP A 3 -17.98 -17.29 -3.03
N GLU A 4 -18.24 -17.09 -1.75
CA GLU A 4 -17.26 -17.20 -0.67
C GLU A 4 -16.60 -18.60 -0.63
N GLU A 5 -17.37 -19.66 -0.89
CA GLU A 5 -16.83 -21.02 -0.94
C GLU A 5 -15.82 -21.21 -2.08
N LEU A 6 -16.04 -20.52 -3.21
CA LEU A 6 -15.10 -20.50 -4.33
C LEU A 6 -13.80 -19.78 -3.92
N LEU A 7 -13.90 -18.62 -3.26
CA LEU A 7 -12.75 -17.85 -2.79
C LEU A 7 -11.95 -18.59 -1.71
N LYS A 8 -12.58 -19.39 -0.87
CA LYS A 8 -11.92 -20.27 0.11
C LYS A 8 -11.18 -21.43 -0.55
N LYS A 9 -11.71 -21.95 -1.65
CA LYS A 9 -11.12 -23.07 -2.39
C LYS A 9 -9.83 -22.72 -3.10
N TYR A 10 -9.76 -21.54 -3.70
CA TYR A 10 -8.63 -21.13 -4.53
C TYR A 10 -7.59 -20.31 -3.74
N LYS A 11 -6.31 -20.50 -4.07
CA LYS A 11 -5.18 -19.87 -3.40
C LYS A 11 -4.85 -18.49 -3.98
N ALA A 12 -4.67 -17.49 -3.11
CA ALA A 12 -4.06 -16.22 -3.46
C ALA A 12 -2.51 -16.31 -3.43
N LYS A 13 -2.00 -17.11 -2.48
CA LYS A 13 -0.57 -17.37 -2.24
C LYS A 13 -0.39 -18.83 -1.81
N SER A 14 0.86 -19.28 -1.71
CA SER A 14 1.16 -20.67 -1.32
C SER A 14 0.54 -21.08 0.02
N ASP A 15 0.40 -20.14 0.93
CA ASP A 15 -0.06 -20.31 2.32
C ASP A 15 -1.48 -19.81 2.61
N LYS A 16 -2.09 -19.06 1.69
CA LYS A 16 -3.41 -18.41 1.92
C LYS A 16 -4.36 -18.60 0.74
N SER A 17 -5.66 -18.76 1.04
CA SER A 17 -6.74 -18.65 0.07
C SER A 17 -6.99 -17.19 -0.34
N ILE A 18 -7.74 -16.98 -1.43
CA ILE A 18 -8.19 -15.65 -1.85
C ILE A 18 -9.05 -15.02 -0.74
N PHE A 19 -9.95 -15.80 -0.14
CA PHE A 19 -10.77 -15.34 0.97
C PHE A 19 -9.94 -14.84 2.15
N GLU A 20 -8.97 -15.64 2.63
CA GLU A 20 -8.11 -15.25 3.76
C GLU A 20 -7.30 -13.99 3.45
N HIS A 21 -6.78 -13.88 2.23
CA HIS A 21 -6.08 -12.68 1.80
C HIS A 21 -6.96 -11.44 1.81
N ASN A 22 -8.19 -11.53 1.27
CA ASN A 22 -9.15 -10.43 1.32
C ASN A 22 -9.50 -10.03 2.76
N GLN A 23 -9.62 -10.99 3.68
CA GLN A 23 -9.84 -10.68 5.10
C GLN A 23 -8.66 -9.91 5.72
N ASP A 24 -7.43 -10.24 5.35
CA ASP A 24 -6.26 -9.49 5.82
C ASP A 24 -6.25 -8.05 5.29
N LEU A 25 -6.63 -7.82 4.02
CA LEU A 25 -6.79 -6.46 3.48
C LEU A 25 -7.91 -5.69 4.20
N LYS A 26 -9.03 -6.36 4.52
CA LYS A 26 -10.13 -5.74 5.27
C LYS A 26 -9.69 -5.30 6.66
N LYS A 27 -8.86 -6.07 7.35
CA LYS A 27 -8.24 -5.64 8.62
C LYS A 27 -7.41 -4.37 8.45
N GLN A 28 -6.60 -4.28 7.38
CA GLN A 28 -5.82 -3.09 7.10
C GLN A 28 -6.70 -1.86 6.78
N LYS A 29 -7.80 -2.06 6.04
CA LYS A 29 -8.82 -1.01 5.84
C LYS A 29 -9.38 -0.52 7.19
N ASP A 30 -9.71 -1.44 8.10
CA ASP A 30 -10.26 -1.09 9.41
C ASP A 30 -9.27 -0.30 10.27
N VAL A 31 -7.96 -0.55 10.15
CA VAL A 31 -6.92 0.29 10.78
C VAL A 31 -7.01 1.73 10.27
N LEU A 32 -7.15 1.95 8.95
CA LEU A 32 -7.29 3.31 8.38
C LEU A 32 -8.54 4.03 8.91
N ILE A 33 -9.65 3.31 9.06
CA ILE A 33 -10.90 3.85 9.62
C ILE A 33 -10.70 4.24 11.09
N ASN A 34 -10.15 3.33 11.89
CA ASN A 34 -9.94 3.53 13.32
C ASN A 34 -8.98 4.69 13.62
N LEU A 35 -7.97 4.90 12.79
CA LEU A 35 -7.03 6.01 12.90
C LEU A 35 -7.56 7.33 12.29
N GLY A 36 -8.77 7.34 11.73
CA GLY A 36 -9.39 8.53 11.15
C GLY A 36 -8.86 8.94 9.77
N TYR A 37 -8.04 8.11 9.11
CA TYR A 37 -7.54 8.39 7.76
C TYR A 37 -8.57 8.13 6.66
N LEU A 38 -9.60 7.32 6.96
CA LEU A 38 -10.68 6.97 6.03
C LEU A 38 -12.04 7.09 6.74
N ASN A 39 -12.76 8.19 6.51
CA ASN A 39 -14.02 8.53 7.19
C ASN A 39 -15.21 8.65 6.23
N ASP A 40 -14.97 8.67 4.93
CA ASP A 40 -16.00 8.80 3.89
C ASP A 40 -16.64 7.43 3.65
N LYS A 41 -17.94 7.31 3.91
CA LYS A 41 -18.68 6.03 3.81
C LYS A 41 -18.67 5.47 2.40
N GLU A 42 -18.83 6.30 1.37
CA GLU A 42 -18.80 5.88 -0.04
C GLU A 42 -17.42 5.30 -0.37
N LYS A 43 -16.34 5.96 0.04
CA LYS A 43 -14.97 5.46 -0.19
C LYS A 43 -14.67 4.18 0.58
N ILE A 44 -15.21 4.03 1.80
CA ILE A 44 -15.08 2.78 2.59
C ILE A 44 -15.75 1.62 1.85
N GLU A 45 -16.94 1.86 1.30
CA GLU A 45 -17.69 0.85 0.54
C GLU A 45 -16.96 0.49 -0.76
N LEU A 46 -16.55 1.49 -1.56
CA LEU A 46 -15.80 1.27 -2.79
C LEU A 46 -14.48 0.53 -2.55
N LEU A 47 -13.75 0.86 -1.48
CA LEU A 47 -12.55 0.13 -1.10
C LEU A 47 -12.86 -1.33 -0.72
N SER A 48 -14.00 -1.59 -0.09
CA SER A 48 -14.41 -2.95 0.23
C SER A 48 -14.69 -3.76 -1.04
N TYR A 49 -15.39 -3.19 -2.01
CA TYR A 49 -15.56 -3.81 -3.33
C TYR A 49 -14.22 -4.04 -4.06
N ALA A 50 -13.35 -3.03 -4.06
CA ALA A 50 -12.03 -3.17 -4.68
C ALA A 50 -11.21 -4.31 -4.03
N ILE A 51 -11.24 -4.45 -2.71
CA ILE A 51 -10.62 -5.56 -1.98
C ILE A 51 -11.23 -6.90 -2.38
N ASP A 52 -12.56 -6.99 -2.48
CA ASP A 52 -13.21 -8.26 -2.78
C ASP A 52 -12.96 -8.72 -4.21
N TYR A 53 -12.75 -7.79 -5.15
CA TYR A 53 -12.57 -8.10 -6.56
C TYR A 53 -11.11 -8.16 -7.04
N HIS A 54 -10.13 -7.47 -6.42
CA HIS A 54 -8.79 -7.28 -7.00
C HIS A 54 -8.09 -8.58 -7.38
N ASP A 55 -8.20 -9.58 -6.54
CA ASP A 55 -7.55 -10.89 -6.67
C ASP A 55 -8.51 -12.00 -7.14
N SER A 56 -9.76 -11.68 -7.47
CA SER A 56 -10.76 -12.67 -7.90
C SER A 56 -10.30 -13.46 -9.13
N GLY A 57 -9.57 -12.84 -10.04
CA GLY A 57 -8.97 -13.50 -11.21
C GLY A 57 -7.87 -14.52 -10.88
N LYS A 58 -7.42 -14.63 -9.64
CA LYS A 58 -6.51 -15.70 -9.20
C LYS A 58 -7.17 -17.09 -9.19
N ILE A 59 -8.51 -17.19 -9.36
CA ILE A 59 -9.18 -18.47 -9.65
C ILE A 59 -8.74 -19.07 -10.99
N ASN A 60 -7.97 -18.33 -11.81
CA ASN A 60 -7.36 -18.79 -13.06
C ASN A 60 -6.69 -20.16 -12.90
N LEU A 61 -7.11 -21.13 -13.72
CA LEU A 61 -6.62 -22.53 -13.62
C LEU A 61 -5.10 -22.64 -13.81
N LYS A 62 -4.52 -21.80 -14.68
CA LYS A 62 -3.06 -21.79 -14.92
C LYS A 62 -2.31 -21.16 -13.75
N PHE A 63 -2.87 -20.10 -13.15
CA PHE A 63 -2.36 -19.49 -11.93
C PHE A 63 -2.38 -20.50 -10.75
N GLN A 64 -3.49 -21.21 -10.54
CA GLN A 64 -3.62 -22.19 -9.47
C GLN A 64 -2.63 -23.35 -9.66
N ARG A 65 -2.48 -23.84 -10.87
CA ARG A 65 -1.47 -24.87 -11.19
C ARG A 65 -0.04 -24.39 -10.86
N ARG A 66 0.28 -23.14 -11.14
CA ARG A 66 1.58 -22.55 -10.80
C ARG A 66 1.81 -22.52 -9.28
N ILE A 67 0.80 -22.14 -8.50
CA ILE A 67 0.88 -22.17 -7.03
C ILE A 67 1.06 -23.60 -6.51
N GLU A 68 0.31 -24.56 -7.01
CA GLU A 68 0.41 -25.97 -6.61
C GLU A 68 1.84 -26.53 -6.87
N GLU A 69 2.39 -26.30 -8.06
CA GLU A 69 3.75 -26.74 -8.38
C GLU A 69 4.81 -26.00 -7.54
N ASN A 70 4.57 -24.74 -7.19
CA ASN A 70 5.45 -24.01 -6.28
C ASN A 70 5.39 -24.55 -4.83
N ILE A 71 4.22 -24.94 -4.35
CA ILE A 71 4.05 -25.60 -3.04
C ILE A 71 4.82 -26.92 -3.02
N LYS A 72 4.66 -27.77 -4.05
CA LYS A 72 5.44 -29.01 -4.18
C LYS A 72 6.95 -28.76 -4.13
N ARG A 73 7.41 -27.71 -4.85
CA ARG A 73 8.83 -27.32 -4.85
C ARG A 73 9.32 -26.93 -3.45
N ILE A 74 8.54 -26.13 -2.71
CA ILE A 74 8.86 -25.68 -1.35
C ILE A 74 8.93 -26.86 -0.40
N ASN A 75 8.02 -27.84 -0.54
CA ASN A 75 7.95 -29.04 0.28
C ASN A 75 9.01 -30.10 -0.10
N GLY A 76 9.83 -29.88 -1.12
CA GLY A 76 10.80 -30.84 -1.60
C GLY A 76 10.18 -32.04 -2.38
N GLU A 77 8.93 -31.90 -2.82
CA GLU A 77 8.20 -32.89 -3.60
C GLU A 77 8.57 -32.80 -5.09
N LYS A 78 8.23 -33.86 -5.85
CA LYS A 78 8.40 -33.82 -7.31
C LYS A 78 7.45 -32.82 -7.94
N TYR A 79 7.97 -31.82 -8.63
CA TYR A 79 7.24 -30.76 -9.31
C TYR A 79 7.62 -30.62 -10.78
N ASN A 80 6.77 -29.94 -11.57
CA ASN A 80 7.02 -29.66 -12.98
C ASN A 80 7.44 -28.19 -13.17
N SER A 81 8.71 -27.96 -13.43
CA SER A 81 9.29 -26.62 -13.58
C SER A 81 8.69 -25.81 -14.75
N LYS A 82 8.07 -26.46 -15.73
CA LYS A 82 7.38 -25.78 -16.85
C LYS A 82 6.26 -24.87 -16.33
N TYR A 83 5.54 -25.29 -15.29
CA TYR A 83 4.40 -24.54 -14.74
C TYR A 83 4.77 -23.50 -13.68
N LEU A 84 6.04 -23.36 -13.30
CA LEU A 84 6.48 -22.32 -12.36
C LEU A 84 6.58 -20.91 -13.00
N LYS A 85 6.52 -20.82 -14.33
CA LYS A 85 6.62 -19.57 -15.05
C LYS A 85 5.24 -19.14 -15.56
N PHE A 86 5.04 -17.83 -15.61
CA PHE A 86 3.88 -17.24 -16.28
C PHE A 86 3.94 -17.55 -17.79
N ASP A 87 2.85 -18.07 -18.32
CA ASP A 87 2.71 -18.38 -19.75
C ASP A 87 2.14 -17.15 -20.48
N LYS A 88 3.05 -16.34 -21.02
CA LYS A 88 2.70 -15.08 -21.68
C LYS A 88 1.77 -15.22 -22.90
N GLU A 89 1.72 -16.40 -23.50
CA GLU A 89 0.94 -16.63 -24.72
C GLU A 89 -0.51 -17.06 -24.38
N ASN A 90 -0.68 -17.80 -23.27
CA ASN A 90 -1.95 -18.45 -22.99
C ASN A 90 -2.54 -18.11 -21.60
N GLU A 91 -1.80 -17.42 -20.72
CA GLU A 91 -2.28 -17.06 -19.39
C GLU A 91 -2.59 -15.56 -19.32
N ILE A 92 -3.82 -15.24 -18.92
CA ILE A 92 -4.21 -13.86 -18.61
C ILE A 92 -3.72 -13.50 -17.21
N GLU A 93 -3.24 -12.29 -17.05
CA GLU A 93 -2.92 -11.73 -15.75
C GLU A 93 -4.17 -11.59 -14.89
N HIS A 94 -4.05 -11.98 -13.62
CA HIS A 94 -5.20 -12.06 -12.73
C HIS A 94 -5.91 -10.72 -12.50
N ASN A 95 -5.20 -9.59 -12.50
CA ASN A 95 -5.80 -8.26 -12.38
C ASN A 95 -6.72 -7.93 -13.57
N ILE A 96 -6.33 -8.34 -14.77
CA ILE A 96 -7.16 -8.20 -15.96
C ILE A 96 -8.33 -9.17 -15.91
N LEU A 97 -8.07 -10.44 -15.57
CA LEU A 97 -9.14 -11.44 -15.44
C LEU A 97 -10.14 -11.07 -14.34
N SER A 98 -9.68 -10.47 -13.23
CA SER A 98 -10.55 -9.94 -12.18
C SER A 98 -11.55 -8.92 -12.69
N ALA A 99 -11.19 -8.10 -13.67
CA ALA A 99 -12.08 -7.10 -14.25
C ALA A 99 -13.35 -7.73 -14.86
N PHE A 100 -13.23 -8.90 -15.49
CA PHE A 100 -14.35 -9.62 -16.09
C PHE A 100 -15.25 -10.35 -15.06
N LEU A 101 -14.87 -10.33 -13.79
CA LEU A 101 -15.65 -10.92 -12.70
C LEU A 101 -16.42 -9.87 -11.89
N ILE A 102 -16.30 -8.58 -12.23
CA ILE A 102 -16.99 -7.48 -11.56
C ILE A 102 -18.39 -7.32 -12.17
N ASN A 103 -19.43 -7.48 -11.34
CA ASN A 103 -20.79 -7.23 -11.73
C ASN A 103 -21.13 -5.74 -11.58
N SER A 104 -21.48 -5.07 -12.66
CA SER A 104 -21.85 -3.63 -12.62
C SER A 104 -23.10 -3.37 -11.77
N GLN A 105 -23.97 -4.36 -11.62
CA GLN A 105 -25.19 -4.27 -10.81
C GLN A 105 -24.93 -4.25 -9.29
N ASP A 106 -23.70 -4.54 -8.84
CA ASP A 106 -23.32 -4.42 -7.42
C ASP A 106 -23.11 -2.95 -7.00
N PHE A 107 -23.17 -1.99 -7.95
CA PHE A 107 -22.87 -0.58 -7.73
C PHE A 107 -24.10 0.31 -7.95
N ASN A 108 -24.16 1.43 -7.21
CA ASN A 108 -25.27 2.38 -7.33
C ASN A 108 -25.16 3.29 -8.57
N SER A 109 -24.00 3.37 -9.18
CA SER A 109 -23.72 4.20 -10.35
C SER A 109 -22.58 3.64 -11.20
N GLU A 110 -22.60 3.97 -12.49
CA GLU A 110 -21.51 3.67 -13.42
C GLU A 110 -20.16 4.25 -12.92
N LYS A 111 -20.18 5.43 -12.29
CA LYS A 111 -18.98 6.06 -11.73
C LYS A 111 -18.34 5.19 -10.65
N GLU A 112 -19.13 4.61 -9.75
CA GLU A 112 -18.65 3.70 -8.70
C GLU A 112 -18.05 2.42 -9.32
N TYR A 113 -18.78 1.82 -10.28
CA TYR A 113 -18.29 0.66 -11.02
C TYR A 113 -16.94 0.94 -11.69
N LEU A 114 -16.83 2.04 -12.45
CA LEU A 114 -15.59 2.41 -13.14
C LEU A 114 -14.44 2.70 -12.18
N ALA A 115 -14.71 3.24 -11.00
CA ALA A 115 -13.68 3.46 -9.98
C ALA A 115 -13.09 2.14 -9.45
N VAL A 116 -13.94 1.16 -9.18
CA VAL A 116 -13.50 -0.18 -8.74
C VAL A 116 -12.82 -0.92 -9.89
N LEU A 117 -13.40 -0.88 -11.10
CA LEU A 117 -12.83 -1.48 -12.31
C LEU A 117 -11.40 -0.95 -12.56
N TYR A 118 -11.21 0.39 -12.50
CA TYR A 118 -9.90 1.02 -12.60
C TYR A 118 -8.93 0.49 -11.55
N SER A 119 -9.37 0.45 -10.30
CA SER A 119 -8.52 0.01 -9.20
C SER A 119 -8.10 -1.45 -9.36
N VAL A 120 -9.00 -2.31 -9.80
CA VAL A 120 -8.73 -3.73 -10.04
C VAL A 120 -7.80 -3.94 -11.23
N ILE A 121 -8.02 -3.25 -12.35
CA ILE A 121 -7.16 -3.39 -13.54
C ILE A 121 -5.73 -2.93 -13.23
N PHE A 122 -5.56 -1.82 -12.50
CA PHE A 122 -4.27 -1.14 -12.36
C PHE A 122 -3.50 -1.47 -11.08
N HIS A 123 -3.96 -2.37 -10.20
CA HIS A 123 -3.24 -2.64 -8.97
C HIS A 123 -1.86 -3.30 -9.18
N HIS A 124 -1.59 -3.87 -10.37
CA HIS A 124 -0.28 -4.40 -10.75
C HIS A 124 0.34 -3.79 -12.01
N ARG A 125 -0.44 -3.12 -12.87
CA ARG A 125 0.01 -2.58 -14.15
C ARG A 125 -0.55 -1.20 -14.45
N TYR A 126 0.26 -0.33 -15.00
CA TYR A 126 -0.14 1.05 -15.30
C TYR A 126 -0.32 1.35 -16.80
N SER A 127 0.53 0.89 -17.70
CA SER A 127 0.61 1.49 -19.04
C SER A 127 -0.03 0.69 -20.16
N ASP A 128 -0.11 -0.61 -20.05
CA ASP A 128 -0.50 -1.50 -21.17
C ASP A 128 -1.76 -2.35 -20.91
N ALA A 129 -2.33 -2.30 -19.70
CA ALA A 129 -3.51 -3.09 -19.35
C ALA A 129 -4.71 -2.81 -20.27
N ILE A 130 -5.03 -1.54 -20.53
CA ILE A 130 -6.13 -1.17 -21.44
C ILE A 130 -5.87 -1.61 -22.85
N SER A 131 -4.65 -1.41 -23.35
CA SER A 131 -4.26 -1.88 -24.69
C SER A 131 -4.36 -3.41 -24.79
N THR A 132 -4.00 -4.13 -23.74
CA THR A 132 -4.13 -5.58 -23.67
C THR A 132 -5.60 -6.01 -23.69
N ILE A 133 -6.46 -5.36 -22.91
CA ILE A 133 -7.91 -5.64 -22.89
C ILE A 133 -8.50 -5.39 -24.26
N ASN A 134 -8.32 -4.19 -24.82
CA ASN A 134 -8.96 -3.78 -26.08
C ASN A 134 -8.47 -4.58 -27.29
N ASN A 135 -7.18 -4.85 -27.41
CA ASN A 135 -6.57 -5.38 -28.62
C ASN A 135 -6.29 -6.89 -28.59
N GLN A 136 -6.17 -7.49 -27.41
CA GLN A 136 -5.82 -8.90 -27.28
C GLN A 136 -6.93 -9.74 -26.69
N ILE A 137 -7.67 -9.20 -25.70
CA ILE A 137 -8.65 -9.98 -24.96
C ILE A 137 -10.03 -9.88 -25.59
N PHE A 138 -10.59 -8.70 -25.79
CA PHE A 138 -11.93 -8.54 -26.38
C PHE A 138 -12.14 -9.28 -27.71
N PRO A 139 -11.17 -9.32 -28.64
CA PRO A 139 -11.38 -10.05 -29.89
C PRO A 139 -11.57 -11.57 -29.75
N ASN A 140 -11.12 -12.16 -28.63
CA ASN A 140 -11.16 -13.61 -28.37
C ASN A 140 -11.68 -13.92 -26.96
N ILE A 141 -12.59 -13.11 -26.43
CA ILE A 141 -12.96 -13.11 -25.02
C ILE A 141 -13.52 -14.46 -24.55
N GLU A 142 -14.43 -15.08 -25.32
CA GLU A 142 -15.08 -16.34 -24.95
C GLU A 142 -14.04 -17.46 -24.78
N GLU A 143 -13.17 -17.67 -25.77
CA GLU A 143 -12.13 -18.71 -25.75
C GLU A 143 -11.15 -18.48 -24.58
N ILE A 144 -10.78 -17.22 -24.35
CA ILE A 144 -9.84 -16.85 -23.28
C ILE A 144 -10.44 -17.10 -21.90
N LEU A 145 -11.71 -16.77 -21.68
CA LEU A 145 -12.37 -16.99 -20.39
C LEU A 145 -12.55 -18.50 -20.14
N GLU A 146 -12.98 -19.28 -21.15
CA GLU A 146 -13.11 -20.74 -21.04
C GLU A 146 -11.78 -21.42 -20.70
N ASP A 147 -10.68 -20.99 -21.30
CA ASP A 147 -9.34 -21.56 -21.09
C ASP A 147 -8.73 -21.22 -19.72
N ASN A 148 -9.17 -20.13 -19.11
CA ASN A 148 -8.56 -19.61 -17.88
C ASN A 148 -9.44 -19.77 -16.64
N LEU A 149 -10.76 -19.83 -16.76
CA LEU A 149 -11.68 -19.91 -15.63
C LEU A 149 -12.21 -21.32 -15.38
N PRO A 150 -12.50 -21.66 -14.11
CA PRO A 150 -13.25 -22.88 -13.79
C PRO A 150 -14.64 -22.89 -14.40
N ASN A 151 -15.11 -24.07 -14.78
CA ASN A 151 -16.47 -24.23 -15.31
C ASN A 151 -17.53 -23.71 -14.33
N GLY A 152 -18.50 -22.95 -14.84
CA GLY A 152 -19.63 -22.43 -14.06
C GLY A 152 -19.36 -21.12 -13.35
N VAL A 153 -18.19 -20.51 -13.54
CA VAL A 153 -17.93 -19.14 -13.10
C VAL A 153 -18.67 -18.17 -14.03
N VAL A 154 -19.45 -17.26 -13.43
CA VAL A 154 -20.18 -16.22 -14.17
C VAL A 154 -19.23 -15.05 -14.43
N THR A 155 -19.20 -14.60 -15.66
CA THR A 155 -18.43 -13.43 -16.11
C THR A 155 -19.36 -12.32 -16.56
N TYR A 156 -18.86 -11.09 -16.55
CA TYR A 156 -19.60 -9.87 -16.83
C TYR A 156 -18.87 -9.04 -17.91
N GLU A 157 -18.41 -9.71 -18.96
CA GLU A 157 -17.70 -9.08 -20.07
C GLU A 157 -18.53 -7.99 -20.77
N GLY A 158 -19.84 -8.14 -20.80
CA GLY A 158 -20.77 -7.14 -21.35
C GLY A 158 -20.89 -5.86 -20.53
N ASP A 159 -20.44 -5.87 -19.28
CA ASP A 159 -20.44 -4.71 -18.39
C ASP A 159 -19.22 -3.81 -18.61
N ILE A 160 -18.14 -4.37 -19.19
CA ILE A 160 -16.93 -3.59 -19.47
C ILE A 160 -17.14 -2.78 -20.75
N PRO A 161 -16.91 -1.45 -20.72
CA PRO A 161 -16.99 -0.64 -21.93
C PRO A 161 -16.11 -1.17 -23.06
N LEU A 162 -16.67 -1.34 -24.26
CA LEU A 162 -15.98 -1.89 -25.44
C LEU A 162 -14.73 -1.09 -25.85
N GLU A 163 -14.68 0.19 -25.50
CA GLU A 163 -13.54 1.08 -25.70
C GLU A 163 -13.16 1.71 -24.37
N LEU A 164 -12.39 0.97 -23.57
CA LEU A 164 -11.80 1.55 -22.38
C LEU A 164 -10.79 2.63 -22.78
N ASN A 165 -10.94 3.83 -22.22
CA ASN A 165 -10.01 4.92 -22.38
C ASN A 165 -9.34 5.25 -21.05
N PHE A 166 -8.00 5.18 -21.01
CA PHE A 166 -7.23 5.48 -19.80
C PHE A 166 -7.50 6.90 -19.28
N GLN A 167 -7.67 7.90 -20.17
CA GLN A 167 -7.88 9.28 -19.74
C GLN A 167 -9.19 9.48 -18.99
N ASP A 168 -10.25 8.78 -19.39
CA ASP A 168 -11.56 8.87 -18.76
C ASP A 168 -11.58 8.15 -17.39
N LEU A 169 -10.78 7.11 -17.26
CA LEU A 169 -10.65 6.34 -16.03
C LEU A 169 -9.66 6.96 -15.03
N ASN A 170 -8.67 7.73 -15.48
CA ASN A 170 -7.57 8.25 -14.67
C ASN A 170 -7.96 9.52 -13.90
N THR A 171 -9.02 9.48 -13.13
CA THR A 171 -9.47 10.58 -12.27
C THR A 171 -8.72 10.58 -10.94
N VAL A 172 -8.72 11.72 -10.25
CA VAL A 172 -8.08 11.86 -8.91
C VAL A 172 -8.73 10.90 -7.90
N GLU A 173 -10.03 10.72 -7.97
CA GLU A 173 -10.79 9.82 -7.09
C GLU A 173 -10.41 8.36 -7.33
N ASN A 174 -10.32 7.94 -8.58
CA ASN A 174 -9.93 6.57 -8.96
C ASN A 174 -8.47 6.29 -8.56
N ILE A 175 -7.56 7.26 -8.76
CA ILE A 175 -6.16 7.16 -8.31
C ILE A 175 -6.07 6.99 -6.78
N LYS A 176 -6.90 7.72 -6.02
CA LYS A 176 -6.94 7.59 -4.56
C LYS A 176 -7.44 6.21 -4.13
N LEU A 177 -8.50 5.70 -4.77
CA LEU A 177 -9.03 4.37 -4.46
C LEU A 177 -8.00 3.28 -4.77
N LEU A 178 -7.36 3.35 -5.94
CA LEU A 178 -6.25 2.48 -6.31
C LEU A 178 -5.11 2.53 -5.28
N GLY A 179 -4.70 3.73 -4.86
CA GLY A 179 -3.67 3.92 -3.84
C GLY A 179 -4.02 3.30 -2.49
N LEU A 180 -5.28 3.40 -2.07
CA LEU A 180 -5.78 2.75 -0.84
C LEU A 180 -5.78 1.23 -0.98
N LEU A 181 -6.24 0.69 -2.11
CA LEU A 181 -6.22 -0.75 -2.39
C LEU A 181 -4.79 -1.29 -2.36
N MET A 182 -3.87 -0.69 -3.11
CA MET A 182 -2.45 -1.10 -3.14
C MET A 182 -1.80 -1.03 -1.76
N LYS A 183 -2.13 -0.02 -0.97
CA LYS A 183 -1.62 0.13 0.38
C LYS A 183 -2.12 -0.98 1.30
N CYS A 184 -3.40 -1.35 1.23
CA CYS A 184 -3.97 -2.48 1.96
C CYS A 184 -3.31 -3.80 1.55
N ASP A 185 -3.16 -4.03 0.24
CA ASP A 185 -2.57 -5.26 -0.28
C ASP A 185 -1.09 -5.40 0.10
N HIS A 186 -0.28 -4.36 -0.07
CA HIS A 186 1.14 -4.40 0.30
C HIS A 186 1.32 -4.65 1.80
N SER A 187 0.53 -4.00 2.66
CA SER A 187 0.61 -4.19 4.11
C SER A 187 0.19 -5.60 4.52
N ALA A 188 -0.95 -6.08 4.02
CA ALA A 188 -1.42 -7.44 4.27
C ALA A 188 -0.46 -8.51 3.73
N SER A 189 0.16 -8.23 2.57
CA SER A 189 1.13 -9.12 1.93
C SER A 189 2.47 -9.13 2.64
N GLY A 190 2.90 -7.98 3.17
CA GLY A 190 4.15 -7.81 3.91
C GLY A 190 4.07 -8.17 5.39
N GLY A 191 2.85 -8.37 5.94
CA GLY A 191 2.63 -8.72 7.34
C GLY A 191 2.94 -7.58 8.31
N TYR A 192 2.73 -6.31 7.89
CA TYR A 192 2.91 -5.13 8.73
C TYR A 192 1.65 -4.26 8.70
N GLU A 193 1.47 -3.43 9.74
CA GLU A 193 0.33 -2.53 9.83
C GLU A 193 0.40 -1.45 8.74
N ILE A 194 -0.76 -1.14 8.16
CA ILE A 194 -0.87 -0.16 7.06
C ILE A 194 -0.53 1.26 7.50
N GLU A 195 -0.82 1.59 8.75
CA GLU A 195 -0.49 2.86 9.40
C GLU A 195 -0.38 2.67 10.90
N TYR A 196 0.35 3.57 11.53
CA TYR A 196 0.51 3.65 12.98
C TYR A 196 0.00 5.00 13.49
N PRO A 197 -0.52 5.08 14.74
CA PRO A 197 -0.94 6.34 15.31
C PRO A 197 0.25 7.30 15.47
N ASN A 198 0.03 8.58 15.21
CA ASN A 198 1.00 9.62 15.55
C ASN A 198 0.65 10.22 16.92
N ASP A 199 0.92 9.47 17.98
CA ASP A 199 0.62 9.82 19.36
C ASP A 199 1.89 10.05 20.22
N PHE A 200 3.07 10.04 19.60
CA PHE A 200 4.36 10.05 20.28
C PHE A 200 5.14 11.36 20.16
N LEU A 201 4.88 12.15 19.10
CA LEU A 201 5.77 13.26 18.73
C LEU A 201 5.74 14.40 19.75
N GLU A 202 4.57 14.72 20.30
CA GLU A 202 4.45 15.77 21.32
C GLU A 202 5.22 15.38 22.60
N ASP A 203 5.10 14.16 23.06
CA ASP A 203 5.83 13.65 24.22
C ASP A 203 7.34 13.58 23.96
N ALA A 204 7.75 13.14 22.76
CA ALA A 204 9.15 13.12 22.36
C ALA A 204 9.78 14.53 22.37
N LEU A 205 9.06 15.54 21.87
CA LEU A 205 9.52 16.93 21.88
C LEU A 205 9.52 17.53 23.30
N ASN A 206 8.55 17.19 24.14
CA ASN A 206 8.52 17.61 25.54
C ASN A 206 9.69 17.00 26.33
N ASN A 207 10.01 15.73 26.10
CA ASN A 207 11.17 15.06 26.69
C ASN A 207 12.48 15.74 26.23
N LEU A 208 12.63 16.02 24.94
CA LEU A 208 13.78 16.75 24.42
C LEU A 208 13.95 18.14 25.07
N LEU A 209 12.84 18.88 25.23
CA LEU A 209 12.86 20.17 25.90
C LEU A 209 13.25 20.03 27.39
N SER A 210 12.80 18.98 28.05
CA SER A 210 13.16 18.70 29.45
C SER A 210 14.67 18.44 29.62
N GLU A 211 15.29 17.70 28.69
CA GLU A 211 16.74 17.49 28.66
C GLU A 211 17.52 18.80 28.42
N PHE A 212 16.99 19.72 27.61
CA PHE A 212 17.60 21.04 27.46
C PHE A 212 17.54 21.83 28.78
N LYS A 213 16.39 21.76 29.50
CA LYS A 213 16.22 22.42 30.79
C LYS A 213 17.11 21.85 31.91
N GLU A 214 17.48 20.57 31.86
CA GLU A 214 18.46 19.98 32.78
C GLU A 214 19.82 20.61 32.61
N LYS A 215 20.21 20.96 31.38
CA LYS A 215 21.50 21.60 31.06
C LYS A 215 21.46 23.11 31.27
N ASP A 216 20.34 23.74 30.94
CA ASP A 216 20.08 25.17 31.10
C ASP A 216 18.63 25.38 31.53
N LYS A 217 18.43 25.79 32.78
CA LYS A 217 17.08 26.04 33.35
C LYS A 217 16.29 27.09 32.59
N SER A 218 16.93 27.96 31.82
CA SER A 218 16.31 28.99 31.00
C SER A 218 15.89 28.47 29.62
N ALA A 219 16.26 27.22 29.26
CA ALA A 219 15.93 26.63 27.96
C ALA A 219 14.39 26.57 27.70
N GLY A 220 14.02 26.94 26.52
CA GLY A 220 12.61 26.92 26.05
C GLY A 220 12.57 26.97 24.53
N TRP A 221 11.38 26.74 23.99
CA TRP A 221 11.16 26.98 22.58
C TRP A 221 11.36 28.47 22.28
N ASN A 222 12.13 28.80 21.25
CA ASN A 222 12.34 30.16 20.80
C ASN A 222 11.09 30.68 20.06
N ASP A 223 11.07 31.98 19.72
CA ASP A 223 9.88 32.62 19.15
C ASP A 223 9.50 32.02 17.77
N MET A 224 10.49 31.63 16.94
CA MET A 224 10.21 30.94 15.67
C MET A 224 9.56 29.57 15.91
N GLN A 225 10.04 28.79 16.87
CA GLN A 225 9.48 27.49 17.21
C GLN A 225 8.07 27.59 17.80
N LYS A 226 7.84 28.59 18.68
CA LYS A 226 6.48 28.89 19.20
C LYS A 226 5.54 29.29 18.08
N PHE A 227 5.99 30.18 17.19
CA PHE A 227 5.22 30.58 16.02
C PHE A 227 4.84 29.38 15.14
N CYS A 228 5.76 28.44 14.91
CA CYS A 228 5.48 27.23 14.17
C CYS A 228 4.36 26.40 14.84
N LYS A 229 4.44 26.18 16.16
CA LYS A 229 3.42 25.43 16.92
C LYS A 229 2.06 26.11 16.88
N GLU A 230 2.00 27.43 17.06
CA GLU A 230 0.76 28.23 17.12
C GLU A 230 0.06 28.36 15.75
N ASN A 231 0.77 28.12 14.65
CA ASN A 231 0.25 28.21 13.28
C ASN A 231 0.28 26.86 12.54
N SER A 232 0.07 25.75 13.25
CA SER A 232 0.07 24.39 12.69
C SER A 232 -1.02 24.13 11.66
N ASP A 233 -2.08 24.97 11.63
CA ASP A 233 -3.20 24.96 10.67
C ASP A 233 -2.93 25.75 9.39
N LYS A 234 -1.78 26.42 9.29
CA LYS A 234 -1.43 27.32 8.17
C LYS A 234 -0.18 26.85 7.42
N ASN A 235 -0.11 27.24 6.14
CA ASN A 235 1.15 27.17 5.40
C ASN A 235 2.08 28.27 5.91
N ILE A 236 3.30 27.90 6.33
CA ILE A 236 4.28 28.86 6.85
C ILE A 236 5.59 28.83 6.07
N ILE A 237 6.27 29.96 6.03
CA ILE A 237 7.66 30.08 5.59
C ILE A 237 8.46 30.59 6.77
N ALA A 238 9.40 29.77 7.29
CA ALA A 238 10.28 30.14 8.38
C ALA A 238 11.71 30.35 7.86
N ILE A 239 12.21 31.59 8.01
CA ILE A 239 13.59 31.97 7.67
C ILE A 239 14.36 32.21 8.97
N ALA A 240 15.39 31.44 9.21
CA ALA A 240 16.22 31.57 10.41
C ALA A 240 17.64 31.08 10.13
N ASP A 241 18.60 31.56 10.91
CA ASP A 241 20.02 31.17 10.82
C ASP A 241 20.21 29.67 11.13
N THR A 242 21.39 29.15 10.76
CA THR A 242 21.79 27.80 11.10
C THR A 242 21.89 27.65 12.63
N GLY A 243 21.37 26.53 13.17
CA GLY A 243 21.38 26.29 14.62
C GLY A 243 20.18 26.86 15.38
N MET A 244 19.30 27.61 14.75
CA MET A 244 18.13 28.20 15.41
C MET A 244 16.94 27.21 15.62
N GLY A 245 17.16 25.91 15.46
CA GLY A 245 16.14 24.89 15.75
C GLY A 245 15.00 24.83 14.73
N LYS A 246 15.28 25.08 13.43
CA LYS A 246 14.28 24.93 12.34
C LYS A 246 13.67 23.56 12.27
N THR A 247 14.43 22.53 12.57
CA THR A 247 13.96 21.14 12.55
C THR A 247 12.88 20.90 13.59
N GLU A 248 13.14 21.30 14.83
CA GLU A 248 12.15 21.21 15.92
C GLU A 248 10.93 22.11 15.63
N GLY A 249 11.15 23.28 15.03
CA GLY A 249 10.05 24.14 14.55
C GLY A 249 9.16 23.43 13.54
N GLY A 250 9.73 22.71 12.59
CA GLY A 250 8.99 21.89 11.61
C GLY A 250 8.19 20.76 12.27
N PHE A 251 8.74 20.08 13.26
CA PHE A 251 8.02 19.05 14.01
C PHE A 251 6.92 19.63 14.90
N LEU A 252 7.15 20.75 15.55
CA LEU A 252 6.13 21.47 16.33
C LEU A 252 4.98 21.95 15.43
N TRP A 253 5.27 22.38 14.20
CA TRP A 253 4.27 22.74 13.21
C TRP A 253 3.45 21.53 12.74
N GLY A 254 4.11 20.39 12.52
CA GLY A 254 3.45 19.16 12.06
C GLY A 254 2.52 18.55 13.10
N GLY A 255 2.82 18.72 14.40
CA GLY A 255 2.00 18.18 15.51
C GLY A 255 1.73 16.69 15.36
N ASN A 256 0.48 16.30 15.55
CA ASN A 256 0.02 14.91 15.42
C ASN A 256 -0.33 14.49 13.99
N ASN A 257 0.09 15.24 12.98
CA ASN A 257 -0.11 14.87 11.58
C ASN A 257 1.04 13.99 11.07
N LYS A 258 0.78 13.24 9.98
CA LYS A 258 1.83 12.57 9.23
C LYS A 258 2.71 13.62 8.55
N ILE A 259 4.02 13.60 8.84
CA ILE A 259 4.97 14.60 8.37
C ILE A 259 5.85 14.00 7.26
N PHE A 260 5.98 14.69 6.13
CA PHE A 260 6.95 14.41 5.09
C PHE A 260 8.09 15.44 5.17
N PHE A 261 9.23 15.01 5.70
CA PHE A 261 10.40 15.86 5.82
C PHE A 261 11.29 15.71 4.59
N VAL A 262 11.25 16.69 3.69
CA VAL A 262 11.91 16.61 2.38
C VAL A 262 13.20 17.40 2.36
N LEU A 263 14.30 16.78 1.95
CA LEU A 263 15.62 17.40 1.82
C LEU A 263 16.23 17.07 0.44
N PRO A 264 17.03 17.97 -0.13
CA PRO A 264 17.55 17.79 -1.50
C PRO A 264 18.71 16.78 -1.59
N LEU A 265 19.36 16.43 -0.47
CA LEU A 265 20.57 15.59 -0.44
C LEU A 265 20.34 14.33 0.39
N ARG A 266 20.67 13.15 -0.17
CA ARG A 266 20.56 11.85 0.53
C ARG A 266 21.34 11.82 1.85
N THR A 267 22.54 12.39 1.88
CA THR A 267 23.35 12.49 3.12
C THR A 267 22.64 13.30 4.20
N ALA A 268 21.96 14.39 3.83
CA ALA A 268 21.18 15.19 4.77
C ALA A 268 19.91 14.45 5.24
N ILE A 269 19.26 13.68 4.35
CA ILE A 269 18.11 12.83 4.72
C ILE A 269 18.55 11.76 5.72
N ASN A 270 19.66 11.05 5.47
CA ASN A 270 20.20 10.04 6.38
C ASN A 270 20.59 10.64 7.75
N ALA A 271 21.25 11.79 7.76
CA ALA A 271 21.59 12.48 9.00
C ALA A 271 20.35 12.93 9.79
N MET A 272 19.31 13.38 9.10
CA MET A 272 18.04 13.76 9.72
C MET A 272 17.29 12.53 10.27
N TYR A 273 17.24 11.42 9.52
CA TYR A 273 16.66 10.16 9.98
C TYR A 273 17.37 9.68 11.26
N LYS A 274 18.70 9.63 11.26
CA LYS A 274 19.51 9.24 12.42
C LYS A 274 19.26 10.16 13.62
N ARG A 275 19.23 11.47 13.41
CA ARG A 275 18.93 12.44 14.45
C ARG A 275 17.54 12.24 15.04
N PHE A 276 16.54 12.02 14.19
CA PHE A 276 15.17 11.78 14.63
C PHE A 276 15.09 10.52 15.48
N ASP A 277 15.74 9.45 15.05
CA ASP A 277 15.81 8.18 15.74
C ASP A 277 16.55 8.27 17.09
N GLU A 278 17.76 8.81 17.10
CA GLU A 278 18.65 8.80 18.28
C GLU A 278 18.35 9.92 19.28
N VAL A 279 17.85 11.07 18.83
CA VAL A 279 17.74 12.28 19.65
C VAL A 279 16.29 12.59 20.02
N ILE A 280 15.33 12.36 19.11
CA ILE A 280 13.94 12.76 19.33
C ILE A 280 13.10 11.59 19.84
N ILE A 281 13.08 10.44 19.16
CA ILE A 281 12.26 9.29 19.55
C ILE A 281 12.86 8.52 20.72
N LYS A 282 14.13 8.20 20.67
CA LYS A 282 14.92 7.50 21.72
C LYS A 282 14.22 6.28 22.32
N GLY A 283 13.68 5.40 21.51
CA GLY A 283 12.91 4.32 22.10
C GLY A 283 12.73 3.10 21.23
N GLU A 284 11.97 2.17 21.78
CA GLU A 284 11.46 1.00 21.10
C GLU A 284 10.40 1.43 20.05
N ASN A 285 10.21 0.62 19.00
CA ASN A 285 9.22 0.83 17.94
C ASN A 285 9.48 2.03 16.99
N LYS A 286 10.74 2.44 16.86
CA LYS A 286 11.12 3.50 15.91
C LYS A 286 10.73 3.20 14.46
N GLU A 287 10.78 1.92 14.06
CA GLU A 287 10.42 1.47 12.72
C GLU A 287 8.93 1.73 12.39
N GLU A 288 8.08 1.81 13.41
CA GLU A 288 6.66 2.15 13.31
C GLU A 288 6.42 3.66 13.20
N ARG A 289 7.41 4.48 13.58
CA ARG A 289 7.28 5.93 13.77
C ARG A 289 7.95 6.73 12.66
N VAL A 290 9.03 6.22 12.08
CA VAL A 290 9.86 6.94 11.10
C VAL A 290 10.27 6.04 9.95
N GLY A 291 9.99 6.50 8.73
CA GLY A 291 10.43 5.86 7.49
C GLY A 291 11.51 6.70 6.78
N LEU A 292 12.55 6.05 6.30
CA LEU A 292 13.56 6.64 5.42
C LEU A 292 13.22 6.32 3.96
N LEU A 293 13.03 7.34 3.12
CA LEU A 293 12.66 7.17 1.71
C LEU A 293 13.60 7.94 0.77
N HIS A 294 14.45 7.23 0.06
CA HIS A 294 15.25 7.72 -1.08
C HIS A 294 15.73 6.54 -1.93
N SER A 295 16.39 6.78 -3.05
CA SER A 295 16.80 5.75 -4.01
C SER A 295 17.67 4.61 -3.43
N ASN A 296 18.40 4.84 -2.34
CA ASN A 296 19.28 3.86 -1.69
C ASN A 296 18.83 3.51 -0.26
N SER A 297 17.58 3.77 0.11
CA SER A 297 17.09 3.48 1.47
C SER A 297 17.18 1.99 1.83
N LEU A 298 16.92 1.10 0.87
CA LEU A 298 17.06 -0.34 1.08
C LEU A 298 18.47 -0.74 1.49
N GLU A 299 19.49 -0.19 0.81
CA GLU A 299 20.90 -0.44 1.15
C GLU A 299 21.24 0.07 2.56
N TYR A 300 20.72 1.24 2.93
CA TYR A 300 20.87 1.79 4.28
C TYR A 300 20.28 0.86 5.35
N TYR A 301 19.05 0.38 5.16
CA TYR A 301 18.43 -0.57 6.09
C TYR A 301 19.16 -1.91 6.16
N LEU A 302 19.60 -2.45 5.03
CA LEU A 302 20.34 -3.72 5.00
C LEU A 302 21.71 -3.63 5.70
N ASN A 303 22.41 -2.50 5.57
CA ASN A 303 23.69 -2.30 6.22
C ASN A 303 23.51 -2.18 7.74
N ASN A 304 22.52 -1.43 8.20
CA ASN A 304 22.23 -1.31 9.65
C ASN A 304 21.76 -2.64 10.26
N LYS A 305 20.96 -3.47 9.52
CA LYS A 305 20.62 -4.84 9.99
C LYS A 305 21.83 -5.77 10.10
N LYS A 306 22.84 -5.62 9.22
CA LYS A 306 24.08 -6.41 9.33
C LYS A 306 24.89 -6.04 10.57
N GLU A 307 24.92 -4.79 10.97
CA GLU A 307 25.58 -4.35 12.22
C GLU A 307 24.87 -4.97 13.45
N LEU A 308 23.53 -4.99 13.48
CA LEU A 308 22.76 -5.63 14.56
C LEU A 308 23.02 -7.14 14.67
N ILE A 309 23.12 -7.83 13.53
CA ILE A 309 23.40 -9.29 13.50
C ILE A 309 24.84 -9.62 13.94
N ILE A 310 25.77 -8.69 13.79
CA ILE A 310 27.15 -8.85 14.23
C ILE A 310 27.26 -8.64 15.75
N ASP A 311 26.51 -7.74 16.33
CA ASP A 311 26.50 -7.50 17.78
C ASP A 311 25.83 -8.64 18.58
N ASP A 312 24.80 -9.29 18.06
CA ASP A 312 24.19 -10.49 18.68
C ASP A 312 25.09 -11.75 18.66
N LYS A 313 26.22 -11.70 17.98
CA LYS A 313 27.19 -12.80 17.93
C LYS A 313 28.46 -12.55 18.76
N ARG A 314 28.51 -11.48 19.55
CA ARG A 314 29.52 -11.22 20.57
C ARG A 314 28.98 -11.45 21.97
#